data_fe23bfeba324a77a2e39442c5a321800
#
_entry.id   fe23bfeba324a77a2e39442c5a321800
#
_cell.length_a   1.000
_cell.length_b   1.000
_cell.length_c   1.000
_cell.angle_alpha   90.00
_cell.angle_beta   90.00
_cell.angle_gamma   90.00
#
_symmetry.space_group_name_H-M   'P 1'
#
loop_
_entity.id
_entity.type
_entity.pdbx_description
1 polymer ?
#
loop_
_entity_poly.entity_id
_entity_poly.type
_entity_poly.pdbx_seq_one_letter_code
_entity_poly.pdbx_strand_id
1 'polypeptide(L)'
;MITSFFKTTKPFHFVIVTLFSFFIFCYYRKDFILEDLSLASVVQHFAIYLVLIFSIAIQAFLVSKNNLTQKSSFNIVFLVLFLGIIPSSLIDNNILLANLFIVLAIRRLVSLKSNIAVKKKLFDAAFWIGIASLFYFWAILFFVLIFFAMLLYAIGHFKNWIIPFTALIVLLICATSYSILVDNSFFDFNSYIETVSFDLSNYNKFTLVIGISIIISFTIWILFYYIKKIKELVRIKRTSYVLILYALFIAFAIVII
;
A
#
# COMPACT_ATOMS: atom_id res chain seq x y z
N MET A 1 -9.99 -29.27 -4.70
CA MET A 1 -8.99 -29.13 -5.78
C MET A 1 -8.33 -27.73 -5.80
N ILE A 2 -9.05 -26.61 -5.83
CA ILE A 2 -8.46 -25.24 -5.86
C ILE A 2 -7.61 -24.96 -4.62
N THR A 3 -8.07 -25.35 -3.44
CA THR A 3 -7.34 -25.13 -2.18
C THR A 3 -6.02 -25.91 -2.11
N SER A 4 -5.96 -27.13 -2.63
CA SER A 4 -4.73 -27.91 -2.68
C SER A 4 -3.71 -27.34 -3.68
N PHE A 5 -4.19 -26.76 -4.77
CA PHE A 5 -3.36 -26.14 -5.80
C PHE A 5 -2.58 -24.92 -5.26
N PHE A 6 -3.24 -23.98 -4.56
CA PHE A 6 -2.60 -22.78 -4.01
C PHE A 6 -1.93 -22.98 -2.62
N LYS A 7 -1.98 -24.18 -2.06
CA LYS A 7 -1.38 -24.51 -0.77
C LYS A 7 0.15 -24.37 -0.76
N THR A 8 0.80 -24.50 -1.91
CA THR A 8 2.24 -24.34 -2.09
C THR A 8 2.56 -23.06 -2.85
N THR A 9 3.76 -22.50 -2.64
CA THR A 9 4.25 -21.35 -3.43
C THR A 9 4.98 -21.86 -4.66
N LYS A 10 4.39 -21.67 -5.85
CA LYS A 10 5.05 -21.98 -7.13
C LYS A 10 5.06 -20.72 -8.00
N PRO A 11 6.10 -20.47 -8.82
CA PRO A 11 6.14 -19.34 -9.76
C PRO A 11 4.92 -19.30 -10.69
N PHE A 12 4.42 -20.47 -11.08
CA PHE A 12 3.24 -20.60 -11.93
C PHE A 12 1.97 -19.99 -11.32
N HIS A 13 1.81 -20.07 -10.00
CA HIS A 13 0.66 -19.44 -9.32
C HIS A 13 0.70 -17.91 -9.45
N PHE A 14 1.90 -17.32 -9.44
CA PHE A 14 2.05 -15.88 -9.67
C PHE A 14 1.60 -15.50 -11.08
N VAL A 15 1.97 -16.28 -12.10
CA VAL A 15 1.54 -16.06 -13.49
C VAL A 15 0.02 -16.13 -13.63
N ILE A 16 -0.64 -17.14 -13.02
CA ILE A 16 -2.10 -17.26 -13.06
C ILE A 16 -2.76 -16.04 -12.40
N VAL A 17 -2.27 -15.63 -11.24
CA VAL A 17 -2.84 -14.50 -10.50
C VAL A 17 -2.64 -13.18 -11.24
N THR A 18 -1.48 -12.98 -11.90
CA THR A 18 -1.25 -11.79 -12.74
C THR A 18 -2.14 -11.79 -13.97
N LEU A 19 -2.34 -12.92 -14.64
CA LEU A 19 -3.30 -13.01 -15.75
C LEU A 19 -4.72 -12.69 -15.29
N PHE A 20 -5.13 -13.23 -14.13
CA PHE A 20 -6.45 -12.93 -13.58
C PHE A 20 -6.61 -11.44 -13.22
N SER A 21 -5.57 -10.83 -12.61
CA SER A 21 -5.55 -9.39 -12.33
C SER A 21 -5.61 -8.54 -13.61
N PHE A 22 -5.04 -9.01 -14.73
CA PHE A 22 -5.12 -8.34 -16.01
C PHE A 22 -6.56 -8.27 -16.53
N PHE A 23 -7.29 -9.39 -16.49
CA PHE A 23 -8.69 -9.41 -16.91
C PHE A 23 -9.57 -8.48 -16.04
N ILE A 24 -9.37 -8.49 -14.72
CA ILE A 24 -10.08 -7.58 -13.81
C ILE A 24 -9.75 -6.13 -14.16
N PHE A 25 -8.47 -5.80 -14.34
CA PHE A 25 -8.00 -4.46 -14.69
C PHE A 25 -8.60 -3.96 -16.00
N CYS A 26 -8.56 -4.77 -17.06
CA CYS A 26 -9.17 -4.44 -18.36
C CYS A 26 -10.68 -4.28 -18.26
N TYR A 27 -11.35 -5.12 -17.49
CA TYR A 27 -12.81 -5.06 -17.31
C TYR A 27 -13.26 -3.74 -16.68
N TYR A 28 -12.59 -3.27 -15.62
CA TYR A 28 -12.96 -2.02 -14.95
C TYR A 28 -12.52 -0.76 -15.70
N ARG A 29 -11.52 -0.87 -16.57
CA ARG A 29 -11.01 0.25 -17.40
C ARG A 29 -11.49 0.20 -18.85
N LYS A 30 -12.39 -0.71 -19.19
CA LYS A 30 -12.82 -0.91 -20.59
C LYS A 30 -13.32 0.36 -21.25
N ASP A 31 -14.11 1.17 -20.53
CA ASP A 31 -14.70 2.38 -21.07
C ASP A 31 -13.61 3.43 -21.40
N PHE A 32 -12.67 3.65 -20.48
CA PHE A 32 -11.50 4.52 -20.71
C PHE A 32 -10.58 4.04 -21.83
N ILE A 33 -10.38 2.72 -21.96
CA ILE A 33 -9.54 2.14 -23.01
C ILE A 33 -10.23 2.25 -24.38
N LEU A 34 -11.56 2.13 -24.45
CA LEU A 34 -12.33 2.19 -25.69
C LEU A 34 -12.58 3.62 -26.15
N GLU A 35 -12.64 4.59 -25.23
CA GLU A 35 -12.81 6.02 -25.55
C GLU A 35 -11.59 6.61 -26.26
N ASP A 36 -10.38 6.19 -25.87
CA ASP A 36 -9.14 6.67 -26.47
C ASP A 36 -8.19 5.50 -26.78
N LEU A 37 -8.17 5.07 -28.04
CA LEU A 37 -7.28 4.02 -28.57
C LEU A 37 -5.96 4.58 -29.10
N SER A 38 -5.59 5.81 -28.73
CA SER A 38 -4.27 6.35 -29.08
C SER A 38 -3.14 5.49 -28.48
N LEU A 39 -2.01 5.45 -29.16
CA LEU A 39 -0.84 4.71 -28.69
C LEU A 39 -0.39 5.23 -27.32
N ALA A 40 -0.51 6.52 -27.07
CA ALA A 40 -0.18 7.13 -25.78
C ALA A 40 -1.07 6.62 -24.64
N SER A 41 -2.39 6.55 -24.86
CA SER A 41 -3.35 6.02 -23.88
C SER A 41 -3.08 4.55 -23.56
N VAL A 42 -2.86 3.72 -24.57
CA VAL A 42 -2.52 2.29 -24.40
C VAL A 42 -1.25 2.11 -23.59
N VAL A 43 -0.20 2.89 -23.88
CA VAL A 43 1.07 2.86 -23.13
C VAL A 43 0.85 3.29 -21.67
N GLN A 44 0.03 4.32 -21.43
CA GLN A 44 -0.30 4.77 -20.08
C GLN A 44 -1.02 3.67 -19.27
N HIS A 45 -2.06 3.06 -19.82
CA HIS A 45 -2.78 1.96 -19.16
C HIS A 45 -1.87 0.76 -18.89
N PHE A 46 -0.98 0.43 -19.83
CA PHE A 46 -0.01 -0.62 -19.64
C PHE A 46 0.98 -0.29 -18.52
N ALA A 47 1.48 0.95 -18.45
CA ALA A 47 2.37 1.40 -17.38
C ALA A 47 1.70 1.31 -16.00
N ILE A 48 0.42 1.71 -15.88
CA ILE A 48 -0.34 1.59 -14.63
C ILE A 48 -0.57 0.12 -14.25
N TYR A 49 -0.82 -0.74 -15.23
CA TYR A 49 -0.91 -2.18 -14.97
C TYR A 49 0.41 -2.77 -14.46
N LEU A 50 1.56 -2.32 -14.98
CA LEU A 50 2.87 -2.70 -14.45
C LEU A 50 3.06 -2.25 -12.99
N VAL A 51 2.58 -1.05 -12.61
CA VAL A 51 2.56 -0.58 -11.22
C VAL A 51 1.77 -1.54 -10.33
N LEU A 52 0.60 -1.99 -10.78
CA LEU A 52 -0.22 -2.96 -10.05
C LEU A 52 0.51 -4.30 -9.84
N ILE A 53 1.09 -4.89 -10.92
CA ILE A 53 1.87 -6.13 -10.83
C ILE A 53 3.04 -5.97 -9.86
N PHE A 54 3.74 -4.85 -9.94
CA PHE A 54 4.89 -4.58 -9.08
C PHE A 54 4.47 -4.46 -7.61
N SER A 55 3.32 -3.83 -7.33
CA SER A 55 2.74 -3.78 -5.99
C SER A 55 2.43 -5.17 -5.43
N ILE A 56 1.80 -6.04 -6.24
CA ILE A 56 1.50 -7.44 -5.87
C ILE A 56 2.81 -8.20 -5.60
N ALA A 57 3.82 -8.04 -6.46
CA ALA A 57 5.11 -8.70 -6.32
C ALA A 57 5.85 -8.28 -5.03
N ILE A 58 5.88 -6.98 -4.72
CA ILE A 58 6.52 -6.47 -3.51
C ILE A 58 5.79 -6.99 -2.27
N GLN A 59 4.46 -7.02 -2.28
CA GLN A 59 3.67 -7.55 -1.17
C GLN A 59 3.91 -9.05 -0.97
N ALA A 60 3.94 -9.85 -2.04
CA ALA A 60 4.29 -11.26 -1.99
C ALA A 60 5.69 -11.48 -1.42
N PHE A 61 6.65 -10.67 -1.86
CA PHE A 61 8.03 -10.69 -1.35
C PHE A 61 8.09 -10.31 0.14
N LEU A 62 7.37 -9.26 0.57
CA LEU A 62 7.31 -8.83 1.96
C LEU A 62 6.80 -9.96 2.86
N VAL A 63 5.71 -10.61 2.46
CA VAL A 63 5.08 -11.70 3.20
C VAL A 63 6.00 -12.91 3.28
N SER A 64 6.60 -13.33 2.17
CA SER A 64 7.46 -14.52 2.10
C SER A 64 8.78 -14.33 2.86
N LYS A 65 9.47 -13.21 2.63
CA LYS A 65 10.76 -12.91 3.29
C LYS A 65 10.65 -12.80 4.80
N ASN A 66 9.52 -12.31 5.31
CA ASN A 66 9.32 -12.11 6.73
C ASN A 66 8.58 -13.28 7.41
N ASN A 67 8.22 -14.33 6.65
CA ASN A 67 7.43 -15.46 7.12
C ASN A 67 6.16 -15.01 7.88
N LEU A 68 5.43 -14.03 7.31
CA LEU A 68 4.23 -13.46 7.92
C LEU A 68 3.03 -14.40 7.80
N THR A 69 3.02 -15.26 6.78
CA THR A 69 2.01 -16.32 6.59
C THR A 69 2.69 -17.64 6.35
N GLN A 70 1.91 -18.72 6.36
CA GLN A 70 2.38 -20.02 5.87
C GLN A 70 2.81 -19.89 4.40
N LYS A 71 3.76 -20.72 3.96
CA LYS A 71 4.24 -20.74 2.57
C LYS A 71 3.14 -21.23 1.64
N SER A 72 2.27 -20.32 1.23
CA SER A 72 1.15 -20.58 0.31
C SER A 72 0.96 -19.39 -0.61
N SER A 73 0.33 -19.59 -1.76
CA SER A 73 0.02 -18.52 -2.71
C SER A 73 -1.32 -17.81 -2.43
N PHE A 74 -2.02 -18.18 -1.35
CA PHE A 74 -3.32 -17.58 -1.01
C PHE A 74 -3.25 -16.08 -0.77
N ASN A 75 -2.14 -15.56 -0.24
CA ASN A 75 -1.96 -14.14 0.01
C ASN A 75 -2.13 -13.29 -1.27
N ILE A 76 -1.55 -13.73 -2.40
CA ILE A 76 -1.68 -13.01 -3.68
C ILE A 76 -3.05 -13.22 -4.32
N VAL A 77 -3.63 -14.41 -4.17
CA VAL A 77 -4.99 -14.71 -4.68
C VAL A 77 -6.02 -13.83 -3.99
N PHE A 78 -6.03 -13.78 -2.65
CA PHE A 78 -6.97 -12.94 -1.90
C PHE A 78 -6.78 -11.45 -2.19
N LEU A 79 -5.54 -11.00 -2.35
CA LEU A 79 -5.27 -9.60 -2.71
C LEU A 79 -5.96 -9.23 -4.03
N VAL A 80 -5.80 -10.05 -5.08
CA VAL A 80 -6.40 -9.76 -6.38
C VAL A 80 -7.91 -9.90 -6.35
N LEU A 81 -8.46 -10.86 -5.57
CA LEU A 81 -9.91 -10.97 -5.37
C LEU A 81 -10.47 -9.71 -4.69
N PHE A 82 -9.82 -9.19 -3.65
CA PHE A 82 -10.28 -7.97 -2.97
C PHE A 82 -10.15 -6.72 -3.85
N LEU A 83 -9.11 -6.61 -4.69
CA LEU A 83 -9.03 -5.56 -5.70
C LEU A 83 -10.20 -5.59 -6.67
N GLY A 84 -10.67 -6.79 -7.06
CA GLY A 84 -11.84 -6.95 -7.93
C GLY A 84 -13.16 -6.57 -7.27
N ILE A 85 -13.24 -6.49 -5.94
CA ILE A 85 -14.46 -6.14 -5.21
C ILE A 85 -14.66 -4.60 -5.17
N ILE A 86 -13.57 -3.81 -5.18
CA ILE A 86 -13.63 -2.34 -5.14
C ILE A 86 -13.10 -1.77 -6.47
N PRO A 87 -13.99 -1.50 -7.44
CA PRO A 87 -13.61 -0.99 -8.76
C PRO A 87 -12.82 0.33 -8.72
N SER A 88 -13.21 1.25 -7.84
CA SER A 88 -12.59 2.56 -7.71
C SER A 88 -11.08 2.47 -7.45
N SER A 89 -10.63 1.45 -6.71
CA SER A 89 -9.20 1.23 -6.44
C SER A 89 -8.36 0.91 -7.69
N LEU A 90 -8.99 0.44 -8.77
CA LEU A 90 -8.33 0.11 -10.04
C LEU A 90 -8.48 1.21 -11.09
N ILE A 91 -9.46 2.10 -10.94
CA ILE A 91 -9.73 3.18 -11.89
C ILE A 91 -8.79 4.36 -11.64
N ASP A 92 -8.57 4.74 -10.39
CA ASP A 92 -7.73 5.88 -10.05
C ASP A 92 -6.24 5.53 -10.09
N ASN A 93 -5.51 6.22 -10.97
CA ASN A 93 -4.07 6.05 -11.15
C ASN A 93 -3.30 6.48 -9.90
N ASN A 94 -3.73 7.57 -9.26
CA ASN A 94 -3.03 8.15 -8.10
C ASN A 94 -3.11 7.21 -6.90
N ILE A 95 -4.26 6.56 -6.69
CA ILE A 95 -4.43 5.57 -5.63
C ILE A 95 -3.51 4.36 -5.85
N LEU A 96 -3.39 3.88 -7.09
CA LEU A 96 -2.50 2.75 -7.42
C LEU A 96 -1.02 3.09 -7.19
N LEU A 97 -0.60 4.31 -7.58
CA LEU A 97 0.76 4.80 -7.35
C LEU A 97 1.03 4.99 -5.85
N ALA A 98 0.13 5.65 -5.13
CA ALA A 98 0.25 5.84 -3.69
C ALA A 98 0.37 4.49 -2.95
N ASN A 99 -0.47 3.51 -3.31
CA ASN A 99 -0.42 2.16 -2.73
C ASN A 99 0.94 1.49 -2.96
N LEU A 100 1.52 1.58 -4.16
CA LEU A 100 2.85 1.05 -4.44
C LEU A 100 3.90 1.61 -3.46
N PHE A 101 3.93 2.93 -3.29
CA PHE A 101 4.90 3.59 -2.41
C PHE A 101 4.66 3.27 -0.94
N ILE A 102 3.41 3.15 -0.50
CA ILE A 102 3.09 2.70 0.87
C ILE A 102 3.57 1.27 1.12
N VAL A 103 3.39 0.35 0.17
CA VAL A 103 3.88 -1.04 0.32
C VAL A 103 5.42 -1.07 0.38
N LEU A 104 6.11 -0.22 -0.39
CA LEU A 104 7.56 -0.04 -0.31
C LEU A 104 8.00 0.48 1.07
N ALA A 105 7.27 1.46 1.62
CA ALA A 105 7.52 2.00 2.96
C ALA A 105 7.34 0.93 4.05
N ILE A 106 6.22 0.21 4.04
CA ILE A 106 5.94 -0.88 5.00
C ILE A 106 7.03 -1.95 4.92
N ARG A 107 7.49 -2.31 3.71
CA ARG A 107 8.60 -3.25 3.52
C ARG A 107 9.87 -2.77 4.25
N ARG A 108 10.20 -1.47 4.18
CA ARG A 108 11.35 -0.90 4.88
C ARG A 108 11.15 -0.93 6.40
N LEU A 109 9.98 -0.57 6.88
CA LEU A 109 9.67 -0.58 8.32
C LEU A 109 9.71 -1.99 8.91
N VAL A 110 9.13 -3.00 8.25
CA VAL A 110 9.21 -4.40 8.70
C VAL A 110 10.66 -4.90 8.70
N SER A 111 11.50 -4.41 7.80
CA SER A 111 12.92 -4.81 7.74
C SER A 111 13.78 -4.23 8.88
N LEU A 112 13.27 -3.28 9.68
CA LEU A 112 13.96 -2.74 10.86
C LEU A 112 14.26 -3.82 11.91
N LYS A 113 13.52 -4.91 11.92
CA LYS A 113 13.77 -6.07 12.81
C LYS A 113 15.21 -6.61 12.77
N SER A 114 15.94 -6.42 11.66
CA SER A 114 17.34 -6.86 11.53
C SER A 114 18.35 -5.95 12.23
N ASN A 115 17.93 -4.77 12.67
CA ASN A 115 18.73 -3.72 13.28
C ASN A 115 19.98 -3.29 12.46
N ILE A 116 20.01 -3.60 11.16
CA ILE A 116 21.09 -3.26 10.22
C ILE A 116 20.66 -2.05 9.40
N ALA A 117 21.54 -1.05 9.24
CA ALA A 117 21.33 0.18 8.46
C ALA A 117 20.02 0.90 8.83
N VAL A 118 19.71 1.01 10.12
CA VAL A 118 18.45 1.57 10.65
C VAL A 118 18.18 2.96 10.08
N LYS A 119 19.17 3.84 10.07
CA LYS A 119 19.03 5.22 9.57
C LYS A 119 18.56 5.26 8.12
N LYS A 120 19.20 4.45 7.24
CA LYS A 120 18.82 4.36 5.83
C LYS A 120 17.38 3.84 5.65
N LYS A 121 16.98 2.85 6.45
CA LYS A 121 15.63 2.29 6.36
C LYS A 121 14.56 3.26 6.82
N LEU A 122 14.82 4.05 7.87
CA LEU A 122 13.92 5.10 8.34
C LEU A 122 13.78 6.22 7.31
N PHE A 123 14.89 6.65 6.72
CA PHE A 123 14.89 7.63 5.65
C PHE A 123 14.10 7.14 4.44
N ASP A 124 14.42 5.93 3.95
CA ASP A 124 13.74 5.32 2.80
C ASP A 124 12.22 5.20 3.05
N ALA A 125 11.81 4.76 4.25
CA ALA A 125 10.40 4.62 4.59
C ALA A 125 9.66 5.97 4.57
N ALA A 126 10.24 7.00 5.19
CA ALA A 126 9.67 8.34 5.21
C ALA A 126 9.61 8.95 3.80
N PHE A 127 10.66 8.75 3.00
CA PHE A 127 10.72 9.22 1.63
C PHE A 127 9.62 8.58 0.76
N TRP A 128 9.40 7.26 0.87
CA TRP A 128 8.33 6.58 0.14
C TRP A 128 6.94 7.03 0.58
N ILE A 129 6.72 7.25 1.88
CA ILE A 129 5.44 7.79 2.38
C ILE A 129 5.23 9.21 1.87
N GLY A 130 6.28 10.04 1.87
CA GLY A 130 6.19 11.37 1.31
C GLY A 130 5.86 11.38 -0.19
N ILE A 131 6.48 10.50 -1.00
CA ILE A 131 6.11 10.34 -2.41
C ILE A 131 4.64 9.88 -2.53
N ALA A 132 4.20 8.91 -1.72
CA ALA A 132 2.82 8.47 -1.73
C ALA A 132 1.84 9.61 -1.47
N SER A 133 2.18 10.52 -0.55
CA SER A 133 1.35 11.69 -0.23
C SER A 133 1.26 12.73 -1.36
N LEU A 134 2.20 12.75 -2.30
CA LEU A 134 2.09 13.58 -3.51
C LEU A 134 1.04 13.06 -4.49
N PHE A 135 0.75 11.76 -4.48
CA PHE A 135 -0.30 11.17 -5.31
C PHE A 135 -1.65 11.12 -4.59
N TYR A 136 -1.65 10.89 -3.28
CA TYR A 136 -2.83 10.84 -2.44
C TYR A 136 -2.51 11.44 -1.08
N PHE A 137 -3.04 12.64 -0.80
CA PHE A 137 -2.67 13.45 0.36
C PHE A 137 -2.74 12.68 1.68
N TRP A 138 -3.82 11.94 1.93
CA TRP A 138 -4.04 11.23 3.17
C TRP A 138 -3.05 10.09 3.43
N ALA A 139 -2.26 9.66 2.43
CA ALA A 139 -1.17 8.71 2.62
C ALA A 139 -0.12 9.19 3.62
N ILE A 140 -0.04 10.52 3.90
CA ILE A 140 0.85 11.09 4.92
C ILE A 140 0.58 10.52 6.32
N LEU A 141 -0.63 10.04 6.62
CA LEU A 141 -0.95 9.42 7.91
C LEU A 141 -0.09 8.18 8.20
N PHE A 142 0.40 7.50 7.16
CA PHE A 142 1.37 6.41 7.35
C PHE A 142 2.70 6.88 7.94
N PHE A 143 2.97 8.19 7.99
CA PHE A 143 4.14 8.71 8.67
C PHE A 143 4.14 8.38 10.17
N VAL A 144 2.96 8.31 10.78
CA VAL A 144 2.78 7.88 12.17
C VAL A 144 3.27 6.44 12.38
N LEU A 145 3.17 5.58 11.35
CA LEU A 145 3.65 4.20 11.42
C LEU A 145 5.16 4.09 11.63
N ILE A 146 5.94 5.11 11.20
CA ILE A 146 7.39 5.15 11.41
C ILE A 146 7.69 5.24 12.90
N PHE A 147 6.98 6.11 13.63
CA PHE A 147 7.15 6.26 15.08
C PHE A 147 6.74 5.00 15.82
N PHE A 148 5.62 4.37 15.45
CA PHE A 148 5.25 3.07 16.01
C PHE A 148 6.32 2.00 15.74
N ALA A 149 6.91 1.98 14.53
CA ALA A 149 7.99 1.06 14.23
C ALA A 149 9.22 1.30 15.11
N MET A 150 9.60 2.56 15.32
CA MET A 150 10.74 2.91 16.18
C MET A 150 10.51 2.47 17.62
N LEU A 151 9.31 2.66 18.17
CA LEU A 151 8.94 2.20 19.51
C LEU A 151 8.94 0.67 19.61
N LEU A 152 8.35 -0.02 18.66
CA LEU A 152 8.24 -1.48 18.64
C LEU A 152 9.59 -2.18 18.53
N TYR A 153 10.52 -1.63 17.75
CA TYR A 153 11.86 -2.17 17.57
C TYR A 153 12.87 -1.61 18.57
N ALA A 154 12.43 -0.81 19.54
CA ALA A 154 13.26 -0.19 20.59
C ALA A 154 14.46 0.59 20.04
N ILE A 155 14.23 1.39 19.00
CA ILE A 155 15.25 2.25 18.39
C ILE A 155 15.37 3.53 19.24
N GLY A 156 16.16 3.46 20.33
CA GLY A 156 16.18 4.50 21.39
C GLY A 156 17.04 5.72 21.10
N HIS A 157 17.87 5.74 20.06
CA HIS A 157 18.74 6.90 19.79
C HIS A 157 17.95 8.10 19.28
N PHE A 158 17.98 9.22 19.98
CA PHE A 158 17.28 10.47 19.61
C PHE A 158 17.58 10.92 18.17
N LYS A 159 18.81 10.77 17.71
CA LYS A 159 19.21 11.09 16.32
C LYS A 159 18.38 10.36 15.27
N ASN A 160 17.85 9.17 15.56
CA ASN A 160 17.04 8.41 14.62
C ASN A 160 15.63 9.01 14.44
N TRP A 161 15.11 9.73 15.45
CA TRP A 161 13.80 10.39 15.41
C TRP A 161 13.74 11.58 14.46
N ILE A 162 14.90 12.18 14.18
CA ILE A 162 15.03 13.33 13.27
C ILE A 162 15.05 12.86 11.80
N ILE A 163 15.53 11.62 11.52
CA ILE A 163 15.74 11.12 10.17
C ILE A 163 14.45 11.13 9.30
N PRO A 164 13.28 10.72 9.79
CA PRO A 164 12.05 10.79 8.97
C PRO A 164 11.74 12.21 8.49
N PHE A 165 11.98 13.22 9.33
CA PHE A 165 11.75 14.63 8.95
C PHE A 165 12.76 15.12 7.90
N THR A 166 14.03 14.67 7.97
CA THR A 166 15.01 15.02 6.93
C THR A 166 14.62 14.45 5.57
N ALA A 167 13.98 13.27 5.54
CA ALA A 167 13.48 12.69 4.29
C ALA A 167 12.33 13.52 3.68
N LEU A 168 11.41 14.04 4.50
CA LEU A 168 10.36 14.94 4.05
C LEU A 168 10.93 16.26 3.53
N ILE A 169 11.92 16.85 4.21
CA ILE A 169 12.56 18.08 3.76
C ILE A 169 13.21 17.87 2.39
N VAL A 170 13.95 16.78 2.19
CA VAL A 170 14.54 16.44 0.89
C VAL A 170 13.47 16.32 -0.19
N LEU A 171 12.34 15.66 0.12
CA LEU A 171 11.24 15.51 -0.82
C LEU A 171 10.63 16.87 -1.18
N LEU A 172 10.42 17.76 -0.20
CA LEU A 172 9.93 19.11 -0.42
C LEU A 172 10.86 19.93 -1.33
N ILE A 173 12.17 19.83 -1.12
CA ILE A 173 13.17 20.48 -1.98
C ILE A 173 13.07 19.94 -3.40
N CYS A 174 12.92 18.61 -3.58
CA CYS A 174 12.76 18.01 -4.89
C CYS A 174 11.44 18.45 -5.57
N ALA A 175 10.33 18.47 -4.85
CA ALA A 175 9.03 18.89 -5.37
C ALA A 175 9.03 20.38 -5.79
N THR A 176 9.57 21.25 -4.94
CA THR A 176 9.70 22.68 -5.26
C THR A 176 10.62 22.93 -6.44
N SER A 177 11.76 22.22 -6.51
CA SER A 177 12.68 22.32 -7.65
C SER A 177 12.02 21.87 -8.96
N TYR A 178 11.24 20.80 -8.92
CA TYR A 178 10.47 20.33 -10.09
C TYR A 178 9.43 21.37 -10.53
N SER A 179 8.65 21.93 -9.59
CA SER A 179 7.62 22.94 -9.90
C SER A 179 8.23 24.21 -10.50
N ILE A 180 9.37 24.68 -10.00
CA ILE A 180 10.10 25.82 -10.57
C ILE A 180 10.56 25.54 -12.01
N LEU A 181 11.06 24.33 -12.29
CA LEU A 181 11.59 23.98 -13.61
C LEU A 181 10.50 23.77 -14.66
N VAL A 182 9.33 23.23 -14.26
CA VAL A 182 8.24 22.88 -15.18
C VAL A 182 7.21 23.99 -15.28
N ASP A 183 6.76 24.52 -14.13
CA ASP A 183 5.64 25.44 -14.03
C ASP A 183 6.07 26.90 -13.84
N ASN A 184 7.38 27.19 -13.72
CA ASN A 184 7.94 28.48 -13.37
C ASN A 184 7.32 29.11 -12.10
N SER A 185 6.83 28.30 -11.17
CA SER A 185 6.16 28.71 -9.94
C SER A 185 6.65 27.87 -8.75
N PHE A 186 6.50 28.42 -7.53
CA PHE A 186 6.73 27.63 -6.33
C PHE A 186 5.64 26.57 -6.17
N PHE A 187 6.00 25.44 -5.55
CA PHE A 187 5.05 24.40 -5.23
C PHE A 187 3.92 24.93 -4.34
N ASP A 188 2.70 24.86 -4.81
CA ASP A 188 1.53 25.34 -4.07
C ASP A 188 0.98 24.25 -3.15
N PHE A 189 1.31 24.34 -1.85
CA PHE A 189 0.85 23.41 -0.84
C PHE A 189 -0.68 23.48 -0.63
N ASN A 190 -1.30 24.64 -0.82
CA ASN A 190 -2.74 24.78 -0.55
C ASN A 190 -3.58 23.98 -1.52
N SER A 191 -3.14 23.85 -2.76
CA SER A 191 -3.85 23.04 -3.78
C SER A 191 -3.73 21.53 -3.50
N TYR A 192 -2.74 21.10 -2.71
CA TYR A 192 -2.51 19.70 -2.37
C TYR A 192 -3.22 19.24 -1.09
N ILE A 193 -3.59 20.18 -0.22
CA ILE A 193 -4.25 19.85 1.04
C ILE A 193 -5.72 19.54 0.76
N GLU A 194 -6.07 18.27 0.84
CA GLU A 194 -7.48 17.85 0.78
C GLU A 194 -8.15 18.13 2.14
N THR A 195 -9.33 18.71 2.10
CA THR A 195 -10.15 18.94 3.29
C THR A 195 -10.74 17.62 3.76
N VAL A 196 -10.80 17.43 5.09
CA VAL A 196 -11.48 16.27 5.68
C VAL A 196 -12.95 16.32 5.29
N SER A 197 -13.43 15.28 4.64
CA SER A 197 -14.83 15.13 4.26
C SER A 197 -15.34 13.79 4.76
N PHE A 198 -16.26 13.81 5.72
CA PHE A 198 -16.96 12.60 6.18
C PHE A 198 -18.18 12.28 5.30
N ASP A 199 -18.18 12.75 4.05
CA ASP A 199 -19.25 12.50 3.11
C ASP A 199 -19.13 11.08 2.51
N LEU A 200 -19.98 10.19 2.99
CA LEU A 200 -20.07 8.81 2.53
C LEU A 200 -21.04 8.63 1.34
N SER A 201 -21.55 9.72 0.76
CA SER A 201 -22.51 9.66 -0.36
C SER A 201 -21.95 8.92 -1.58
N ASN A 202 -20.65 9.03 -1.82
CA ASN A 202 -19.95 8.33 -2.90
C ASN A 202 -19.96 6.81 -2.76
N TYR A 203 -20.18 6.29 -1.55
CA TYR A 203 -20.24 4.85 -1.25
C TYR A 203 -21.67 4.27 -1.32
N ASN A 204 -22.71 5.08 -1.56
CA ASN A 204 -24.12 4.66 -1.58
C ASN A 204 -24.51 3.78 -2.79
N LYS A 205 -23.57 3.49 -3.71
CA LYS A 205 -23.85 2.52 -4.78
C LYS A 205 -23.97 1.12 -4.18
N PHE A 206 -25.11 0.45 -4.42
CA PHE A 206 -25.43 -0.87 -3.86
C PHE A 206 -24.30 -1.91 -4.00
N THR A 207 -23.66 -1.96 -5.16
CA THR A 207 -22.50 -2.82 -5.43
C THR A 207 -21.29 -2.50 -4.53
N LEU A 208 -21.02 -1.23 -4.27
CA LEU A 208 -19.91 -0.81 -3.39
C LEU A 208 -20.22 -1.13 -1.92
N VAL A 209 -21.45 -0.89 -1.47
CA VAL A 209 -21.87 -1.23 -0.10
C VAL A 209 -21.71 -2.72 0.17
N ILE A 210 -22.14 -3.59 -0.77
CA ILE A 210 -21.94 -5.04 -0.63
C ILE A 210 -20.45 -5.38 -0.58
N GLY A 211 -19.65 -4.84 -1.50
CA GLY A 211 -18.21 -5.08 -1.55
C GLY A 211 -17.49 -4.67 -0.26
N ILE A 212 -17.75 -3.47 0.25
CA ILE A 212 -17.20 -2.97 1.50
C ILE A 212 -17.65 -3.84 2.68
N SER A 213 -18.92 -4.23 2.75
CA SER A 213 -19.45 -5.09 3.81
C SER A 213 -18.75 -6.46 3.84
N ILE A 214 -18.48 -7.06 2.68
CA ILE A 214 -17.72 -8.31 2.56
C ILE A 214 -16.30 -8.12 3.10
N ILE A 215 -15.60 -7.05 2.69
CA ILE A 215 -14.23 -6.79 3.14
C ILE A 215 -14.17 -6.53 4.65
N ILE A 216 -15.08 -5.74 5.19
CA ILE A 216 -15.16 -5.46 6.63
C ILE A 216 -15.41 -6.76 7.42
N SER A 217 -16.38 -7.57 7.00
CA SER A 217 -16.70 -8.84 7.66
C SER A 217 -15.50 -9.79 7.66
N PHE A 218 -14.81 -9.91 6.52
CA PHE A 218 -13.60 -10.72 6.39
C PHE A 218 -12.45 -10.18 7.25
N THR A 219 -12.29 -8.86 7.31
CA THR A 219 -11.25 -8.19 8.12
C THR A 219 -11.49 -8.44 9.61
N ILE A 220 -12.73 -8.29 10.10
CA ILE A 220 -13.08 -8.56 11.51
C ILE A 220 -12.79 -10.04 11.85
N TRP A 221 -13.20 -10.96 10.99
CA TRP A 221 -12.94 -12.39 11.16
C TRP A 221 -11.44 -12.69 11.26
N ILE A 222 -10.65 -12.16 10.32
CA ILE A 222 -9.20 -12.36 10.29
C ILE A 222 -8.53 -11.72 11.51
N LEU A 223 -8.95 -10.52 11.95
CA LEU A 223 -8.40 -9.82 13.10
C LEU A 223 -8.47 -10.67 14.36
N PHE A 224 -9.57 -11.39 14.58
CA PHE A 224 -9.70 -12.26 15.74
C PHE A 224 -8.60 -13.34 15.78
N TYR A 225 -8.39 -14.05 14.68
CA TYR A 225 -7.32 -15.06 14.57
C TYR A 225 -5.92 -14.43 14.58
N TYR A 226 -5.77 -13.25 13.99
CA TYR A 226 -4.50 -12.54 13.94
C TYR A 226 -4.04 -12.10 15.32
N ILE A 227 -4.92 -11.55 16.14
CA ILE A 227 -4.64 -11.15 17.52
C ILE A 227 -4.28 -12.38 18.37
N LYS A 228 -5.00 -13.50 18.21
CA LYS A 228 -4.66 -14.76 18.88
C LYS A 228 -3.24 -15.22 18.48
N LYS A 229 -2.92 -15.16 17.20
CA LYS A 229 -1.59 -15.52 16.69
C LYS A 229 -0.47 -14.62 17.23
N ILE A 230 -0.70 -13.31 17.34
CA ILE A 230 0.26 -12.37 17.92
C ILE A 230 0.63 -12.76 19.35
N LYS A 231 -0.31 -13.26 20.17
CA LYS A 231 -0.06 -13.68 21.56
C LYS A 231 0.86 -14.91 21.64
N GLU A 232 0.80 -15.80 20.65
CA GLU A 232 1.59 -17.03 20.58
C GLU A 232 3.02 -16.84 20.04
N LEU A 233 3.29 -15.70 19.39
CA LEU A 233 4.56 -15.48 18.70
C LEU A 233 5.68 -15.02 19.64
N VAL A 234 6.92 -15.45 19.33
CA VAL A 234 8.13 -14.95 19.95
C VAL A 234 8.29 -13.43 19.67
N ARG A 235 8.84 -12.68 20.64
CA ARG A 235 8.94 -11.21 20.63
C ARG A 235 9.39 -10.61 19.28
N ILE A 236 10.45 -11.16 18.67
CA ILE A 236 11.03 -10.64 17.41
C ILE A 236 10.04 -10.74 16.21
N LYS A 237 9.27 -11.83 16.13
CA LYS A 237 8.24 -11.99 15.10
C LYS A 237 7.00 -11.18 15.44
N ARG A 238 6.62 -11.13 16.70
CA ARG A 238 5.48 -10.39 17.19
C ARG A 238 5.50 -8.92 16.80
N THR A 239 6.66 -8.23 16.88
CA THR A 239 6.79 -6.82 16.51
C THR A 239 6.40 -6.54 15.07
N SER A 240 6.80 -7.40 14.12
CA SER A 240 6.42 -7.23 12.70
C SER A 240 4.91 -7.41 12.47
N TYR A 241 4.27 -8.33 13.19
CA TYR A 241 2.82 -8.53 13.11
C TYR A 241 2.06 -7.34 13.71
N VAL A 242 2.50 -6.82 14.85
CA VAL A 242 1.90 -5.65 15.47
C VAL A 242 2.02 -4.42 14.56
N LEU A 243 3.17 -4.25 13.90
CA LEU A 243 3.37 -3.15 12.95
C LEU A 243 2.37 -3.21 11.78
N ILE A 244 2.13 -4.40 11.22
CA ILE A 244 1.15 -4.59 10.14
C ILE A 244 -0.27 -4.30 10.65
N LEU A 245 -0.58 -4.65 11.89
CA LEU A 245 -1.85 -4.32 12.51
C LEU A 245 -2.06 -2.80 12.59
N TYR A 246 -1.04 -2.03 13.03
CA TYR A 246 -1.11 -0.57 13.03
C TYR A 246 -1.26 0.00 11.61
N ALA A 247 -0.57 -0.57 10.62
CA ALA A 247 -0.73 -0.17 9.21
C ALA A 247 -2.18 -0.36 8.74
N LEU A 248 -2.84 -1.45 9.13
CA LEU A 248 -4.25 -1.71 8.83
C LEU A 248 -5.16 -0.67 9.48
N PHE A 249 -4.94 -0.31 10.75
CA PHE A 249 -5.74 0.72 11.42
C PHE A 249 -5.58 2.11 10.76
N ILE A 250 -4.35 2.47 10.34
CA ILE A 250 -4.11 3.72 9.63
C ILE A 250 -4.82 3.69 8.27
N ALA A 251 -4.72 2.58 7.52
CA ALA A 251 -5.43 2.44 6.25
C ALA A 251 -6.95 2.57 6.44
N PHE A 252 -7.50 2.00 7.51
CA PHE A 252 -8.93 2.12 7.82
C PHE A 252 -9.32 3.56 8.17
N ALA A 253 -8.48 4.28 8.91
CA ALA A 253 -8.70 5.70 9.21
C ALA A 253 -8.71 6.55 7.93
N ILE A 254 -7.84 6.28 6.97
CA ILE A 254 -7.78 6.97 5.67
C ILE A 254 -9.07 6.77 4.86
N VAL A 255 -9.68 5.58 4.92
CA VAL A 255 -10.94 5.30 4.19
C VAL A 255 -12.14 6.04 4.79
N ILE A 256 -12.09 6.40 6.08
CA ILE A 256 -13.18 7.12 6.77
C ILE A 256 -13.09 8.64 6.55
N ILE A 257 -11.88 9.16 6.33
CA ILE A 257 -11.59 10.58 6.08
C ILE A 257 -11.91 10.98 4.64
#